data_b5da7c36012f68897a35fa25baca65a4
#
_entry.id   b5da7c36012f68897a35fa25baca65a4
#
_cell.length_a   1.000
_cell.length_b   1.000
_cell.length_c   1.000
_cell.angle_alpha   90.00
_cell.angle_beta   90.00
_cell.angle_gamma   90.00
#
_symmetry.space_group_name_H-M   'P 1'
#
loop_
_entity.id
_entity.type
_entity.pdbx_description
1 polymer ?
#
loop_
_entity_poly.entity_id
_entity_poly.type
_entity_poly.pdbx_seq_one_letter_code
_entity_poly.pdbx_strand_id
1 'polypeptide(L)'
;ELLKSDQYSLKTKSSWKGKAPNKEMLKRIRFFQKTQEIKNRLWHQHIKKQFQQTDHAIRIAKASPYTIFRFFGERISDNGYFGQKHFYHQVQNYHSTYKKFLRTKDKQFEDSYHKFWNESWFAPNWMSSKPIDYQAIPKFSYERPDISQTFKEVGGNIIYMLIWCIVLFGGTFIAFIRYDVR
;
A
#
# COMPACT_ATOMS: atom_id res chain seq x y z
N GLU A 1 6.77 5.94 27.93
CA GLU A 1 6.74 7.37 27.50
C GLU A 1 5.61 7.68 26.53
N LEU A 2 5.23 6.80 25.59
CA LEU A 2 4.13 7.00 24.64
C LEU A 2 2.74 7.06 25.31
N LEU A 3 2.52 6.26 26.37
CA LEU A 3 1.24 6.23 27.10
C LEU A 3 0.99 7.47 27.97
N LYS A 4 2.04 8.18 28.39
CA LYS A 4 1.90 9.45 29.12
C LYS A 4 1.49 10.61 28.21
N SER A 5 1.73 10.53 26.90
CA SER A 5 1.37 11.59 25.94
C SER A 5 -0.14 11.68 25.69
N ASP A 6 -0.85 10.55 25.75
CA ASP A 6 -2.31 10.51 25.48
C ASP A 6 -3.13 11.14 26.62
N GLN A 7 -2.66 11.03 27.87
CA GLN A 7 -3.32 11.71 29.00
C GLN A 7 -3.21 13.24 28.95
N TYR A 8 -2.14 13.77 28.34
CA TYR A 8 -1.96 15.22 28.18
C TYR A 8 -2.86 15.81 27.10
N SER A 9 -3.23 15.02 26.08
CA SER A 9 -4.04 15.51 24.94
C SER A 9 -5.49 15.79 25.32
N LEU A 10 -6.05 15.09 26.31
CA LEU A 10 -7.45 15.19 26.70
C LEU A 10 -7.78 16.42 27.58
N LYS A 11 -6.84 16.91 28.37
CA LYS A 11 -7.09 18.03 29.31
C LYS A 11 -7.01 19.43 28.70
N THR A 12 -6.52 19.59 27.48
CA THR A 12 -6.23 20.91 26.88
C THR A 12 -7.10 21.28 25.68
N LYS A 13 -8.17 20.53 25.41
CA LYS A 13 -9.03 20.71 24.23
C LYS A 13 -9.72 22.07 24.10
N SER A 14 -10.00 22.77 25.19
CA SER A 14 -10.86 23.97 25.13
C SER A 14 -10.11 25.30 25.05
N SER A 15 -8.82 25.34 25.43
CA SER A 15 -8.09 26.61 25.56
C SER A 15 -7.39 27.09 24.29
N TRP A 16 -7.43 26.30 23.22
CA TRP A 16 -6.55 26.51 22.03
C TRP A 16 -7.27 26.99 20.78
N LYS A 17 -8.61 27.09 20.85
CA LYS A 17 -9.37 27.59 19.71
C LYS A 17 -9.00 29.05 19.42
N GLY A 18 -8.53 29.30 18.20
CA GLY A 18 -8.28 30.67 17.68
C GLY A 18 -6.98 31.34 18.12
N LYS A 19 -6.08 30.66 18.84
CA LYS A 19 -4.77 31.21 19.21
C LYS A 19 -3.66 30.69 18.31
N ALA A 20 -2.72 31.57 17.95
CA ALA A 20 -1.50 31.17 17.26
C ALA A 20 -0.74 30.09 18.05
N PRO A 21 -0.09 29.11 17.36
CA PRO A 21 0.61 28.03 18.03
C PRO A 21 1.77 28.58 18.87
N ASN A 22 1.70 28.36 20.18
CA ASN A 22 2.75 28.75 21.09
C ASN A 22 3.95 27.77 21.04
N LYS A 23 5.04 28.13 21.73
CA LYS A 23 6.29 27.37 21.70
C LYS A 23 6.13 25.91 22.18
N GLU A 24 5.26 25.66 23.16
CA GLU A 24 4.93 24.32 23.63
C GLU A 24 4.16 23.48 22.62
N MET A 25 3.18 24.10 21.98
CA MET A 25 2.41 23.48 20.91
C MET A 25 3.29 23.07 19.74
N LEU A 26 4.22 23.94 19.33
CA LEU A 26 5.17 23.62 18.27
C LEU A 26 6.04 22.40 18.62
N LYS A 27 6.45 22.26 19.89
CA LYS A 27 7.15 21.06 20.36
C LYS A 27 6.27 19.82 20.24
N ARG A 28 5.00 19.91 20.63
CA ARG A 28 4.05 18.79 20.52
C ARG A 28 3.78 18.41 19.08
N ILE A 29 3.53 19.38 18.19
CA ILE A 29 3.36 19.14 16.76
C ILE A 29 4.57 18.38 16.20
N ARG A 30 5.79 18.80 16.50
CA ARG A 30 7.01 18.10 16.06
C ARG A 30 7.09 16.67 16.61
N PHE A 31 6.72 16.47 17.86
CA PHE A 31 6.69 15.15 18.49
C PHE A 31 5.67 14.23 17.76
N PHE A 32 4.45 14.72 17.52
CA PHE A 32 3.43 13.95 16.79
C PHE A 32 3.85 13.64 15.36
N GLN A 33 4.38 14.61 14.64
CA GLN A 33 4.90 14.40 13.29
C GLN A 33 5.97 13.30 13.27
N LYS A 34 6.93 13.37 14.18
CA LYS A 34 7.98 12.35 14.32
C LYS A 34 7.41 10.98 14.68
N THR A 35 6.43 10.94 15.57
CA THR A 35 5.75 9.69 15.96
C THR A 35 5.00 9.07 14.77
N GLN A 36 4.30 9.88 14.00
CA GLN A 36 3.61 9.42 12.79
C GLN A 36 4.58 8.94 11.71
N GLU A 37 5.70 9.61 11.53
CA GLU A 37 6.76 9.15 10.62
C GLU A 37 7.30 7.77 11.04
N ILE A 38 7.53 7.57 12.34
CA ILE A 38 7.97 6.28 12.88
C ILE A 38 6.90 5.21 12.67
N LYS A 39 5.63 5.49 13.02
CA LYS A 39 4.50 4.57 12.81
C LYS A 39 4.38 4.18 11.34
N ASN A 40 4.41 5.16 10.44
CA ASN A 40 4.32 4.91 9.00
C ASN A 40 5.49 4.06 8.50
N ARG A 41 6.72 4.35 8.94
CA ARG A 41 7.91 3.55 8.59
C ARG A 41 7.78 2.12 9.07
N LEU A 42 7.39 1.89 10.32
CA LEU A 42 7.18 0.56 10.88
C LEU A 42 6.08 -0.20 10.13
N TRP A 43 4.97 0.48 9.82
CA TRP A 43 3.89 -0.09 9.03
C TRP A 43 4.37 -0.52 7.63
N HIS A 44 5.08 0.35 6.93
CA HIS A 44 5.63 0.02 5.61
C HIS A 44 6.62 -1.13 5.66
N GLN A 45 7.47 -1.17 6.69
CA GLN A 45 8.40 -2.30 6.90
C GLN A 45 7.64 -3.60 7.15
N HIS A 46 6.58 -3.56 7.95
CA HIS A 46 5.74 -4.72 8.23
C HIS A 46 5.07 -5.25 6.95
N ILE A 47 4.40 -4.38 6.20
CA ILE A 47 3.76 -4.77 4.93
C ILE A 47 4.79 -5.30 3.92
N LYS A 48 5.95 -4.66 3.82
CA LYS A 48 7.03 -5.14 2.95
C LYS A 48 7.48 -6.56 3.33
N LYS A 49 7.64 -6.84 4.64
CA LYS A 49 7.97 -8.19 5.11
C LYS A 49 6.88 -9.21 4.80
N GLN A 50 5.60 -8.85 4.97
CA GLN A 50 4.48 -9.72 4.60
C GLN A 50 4.50 -10.05 3.11
N PHE A 51 4.70 -9.06 2.24
CA PHE A 51 4.82 -9.31 0.80
C PHE A 51 6.03 -10.21 0.48
N GLN A 52 7.18 -9.99 1.11
CA GLN A 52 8.36 -10.85 0.92
C GLN A 52 8.09 -12.29 1.35
N GLN A 53 7.46 -12.51 2.51
CA GLN A 53 7.09 -13.85 2.98
C GLN A 53 6.12 -14.53 2.02
N THR A 54 5.11 -13.81 1.53
CA THR A 54 4.15 -14.34 0.55
C THR A 54 4.83 -14.64 -0.79
N ASP A 55 5.73 -13.77 -1.26
CA ASP A 55 6.52 -14.03 -2.48
C ASP A 55 7.37 -15.30 -2.35
N HIS A 56 7.98 -15.55 -1.17
CA HIS A 56 8.70 -16.79 -0.89
C HIS A 56 7.78 -18.02 -0.88
N ALA A 57 6.65 -17.92 -0.20
CA ALA A 57 5.65 -19.01 -0.17
C ALA A 57 5.15 -19.35 -1.59
N ILE A 58 4.88 -18.32 -2.42
CA ILE A 58 4.48 -18.50 -3.82
C ILE A 58 5.58 -19.22 -4.62
N ARG A 59 6.85 -18.87 -4.42
CA ARG A 59 7.97 -19.54 -5.12
C ARG A 59 8.00 -21.04 -4.80
N ILE A 60 7.84 -21.40 -3.54
CA ILE A 60 7.80 -22.81 -3.12
C ILE A 60 6.54 -23.50 -3.68
N ALA A 61 5.39 -22.85 -3.59
CA ALA A 61 4.11 -23.38 -4.05
C ALA A 61 4.07 -23.62 -5.58
N LYS A 62 4.92 -22.94 -6.36
CA LYS A 62 5.09 -23.18 -7.82
C LYS A 62 5.66 -24.55 -8.15
N ALA A 63 6.09 -25.35 -7.18
CA ALA A 63 6.37 -26.77 -7.41
C ALA A 63 5.09 -27.56 -7.84
N SER A 64 3.90 -27.06 -7.52
CA SER A 64 2.62 -27.66 -7.94
C SER A 64 2.11 -27.04 -9.23
N PRO A 65 1.75 -27.83 -10.25
CA PRO A 65 1.18 -27.33 -11.52
C PRO A 65 -0.14 -26.60 -11.30
N TYR A 66 -0.96 -27.02 -10.35
CA TYR A 66 -2.20 -26.32 -9.97
C TYR A 66 -1.92 -24.90 -9.48
N THR A 67 -0.90 -24.76 -8.64
CA THR A 67 -0.54 -23.45 -8.07
C THR A 67 -0.02 -22.49 -9.14
N ILE A 68 0.75 -23.01 -10.11
CA ILE A 68 1.22 -22.20 -11.24
C ILE A 68 0.03 -21.69 -12.05
N PHE A 69 -0.93 -22.57 -12.38
CA PHE A 69 -2.15 -22.20 -13.11
C PHE A 69 -2.97 -21.16 -12.35
N ARG A 70 -3.17 -21.34 -11.07
CA ARG A 70 -3.88 -20.39 -10.21
C ARG A 70 -3.23 -19.02 -10.22
N PHE A 71 -1.93 -18.92 -9.97
CA PHE A 71 -1.23 -17.64 -9.95
C PHE A 71 -1.14 -16.98 -11.32
N PHE A 72 -1.09 -17.78 -12.39
CA PHE A 72 -1.22 -17.28 -13.75
C PHE A 72 -2.57 -16.59 -13.96
N GLY A 73 -3.67 -17.23 -13.59
CA GLY A 73 -5.02 -16.66 -13.66
C GLY A 73 -5.18 -15.42 -12.80
N GLU A 74 -4.73 -15.44 -11.54
CA GLU A 74 -4.77 -14.28 -10.63
C GLU A 74 -4.02 -13.09 -11.23
N ARG A 75 -2.89 -13.31 -11.91
CA ARG A 75 -2.09 -12.24 -12.47
C ARG A 75 -2.69 -11.63 -13.72
N ILE A 76 -3.25 -12.44 -14.62
CA ILE A 76 -3.95 -11.94 -15.81
C ILE A 76 -5.22 -11.17 -15.46
N SER A 77 -5.96 -11.66 -14.47
CA SER A 77 -7.19 -10.98 -14.03
C SER A 77 -6.94 -9.79 -13.12
N ASP A 78 -5.67 -9.50 -12.80
CA ASP A 78 -5.26 -8.48 -11.81
C ASP A 78 -6.00 -8.67 -10.46
N ASN A 79 -6.09 -9.92 -10.04
CA ASN A 79 -6.82 -10.35 -8.87
C ASN A 79 -5.90 -11.04 -7.86
N GLY A 80 -6.46 -11.44 -6.72
CA GLY A 80 -5.73 -12.17 -5.69
C GLY A 80 -4.55 -11.36 -5.12
N TYR A 81 -3.46 -12.06 -4.81
CA TYR A 81 -2.29 -11.46 -4.18
C TYR A 81 -1.61 -10.39 -5.05
N PHE A 82 -1.51 -10.63 -6.35
CA PHE A 82 -0.81 -9.72 -7.26
C PHE A 82 -1.58 -8.42 -7.46
N GLY A 83 -2.89 -8.49 -7.66
CA GLY A 83 -3.75 -7.31 -7.74
C GLY A 83 -3.74 -6.51 -6.44
N GLN A 84 -3.79 -7.19 -5.27
CA GLN A 84 -3.71 -6.53 -3.97
C GLN A 84 -2.38 -5.79 -3.77
N LYS A 85 -1.25 -6.42 -4.14
CA LYS A 85 0.07 -5.80 -4.06
C LYS A 85 0.19 -4.58 -4.99
N HIS A 86 -0.33 -4.68 -6.21
CA HIS A 86 -0.36 -3.60 -7.18
C HIS A 86 -1.23 -2.43 -6.69
N PHE A 87 -2.45 -2.72 -6.23
CA PHE A 87 -3.35 -1.74 -5.63
C PHE A 87 -2.69 -1.02 -4.45
N TYR A 88 -2.04 -1.76 -3.54
CA TYR A 88 -1.34 -1.17 -2.41
C TYR A 88 -0.29 -0.14 -2.85
N HIS A 89 0.52 -0.46 -3.86
CA HIS A 89 1.52 0.48 -4.37
C HIS A 89 0.89 1.73 -4.97
N GLN A 90 -0.20 1.59 -5.73
CA GLN A 90 -0.91 2.75 -6.29
C GLN A 90 -1.52 3.63 -5.21
N VAL A 91 -2.14 3.04 -4.18
CA VAL A 91 -2.66 3.79 -3.03
C VAL A 91 -1.54 4.56 -2.30
N GLN A 92 -0.36 3.97 -2.14
CA GLN A 92 0.78 4.66 -1.53
C GLN A 92 1.27 5.84 -2.37
N ASN A 93 1.34 5.67 -3.68
CA ASN A 93 1.70 6.74 -4.61
C ASN A 93 0.66 7.87 -4.58
N TYR A 94 -0.63 7.52 -4.63
CA TYR A 94 -1.71 8.48 -4.51
C TYR A 94 -1.65 9.24 -3.18
N HIS A 95 -1.44 8.54 -2.06
CA HIS A 95 -1.33 9.17 -0.76
C HIS A 95 -0.18 10.19 -0.69
N SER A 96 0.97 9.88 -1.30
CA SER A 96 2.10 10.81 -1.38
C SER A 96 1.78 12.04 -2.24
N THR A 97 1.12 11.84 -3.38
CA THR A 97 0.66 12.89 -4.29
C THR A 97 -0.38 13.80 -3.62
N TYR A 98 -1.36 13.20 -2.93
CA TYR A 98 -2.37 13.93 -2.20
C TYR A 98 -1.77 14.77 -1.06
N LYS A 99 -0.84 14.21 -0.29
CA LYS A 99 -0.11 14.98 0.73
C LYS A 99 0.69 16.15 0.15
N LYS A 100 1.34 15.92 -0.99
CA LYS A 100 2.08 16.98 -1.69
C LYS A 100 1.14 18.08 -2.16
N PHE A 101 0.00 17.70 -2.74
CA PHE A 101 -1.04 18.66 -3.14
C PHE A 101 -1.51 19.52 -1.98
N LEU A 102 -1.89 18.91 -0.85
CA LEU A 102 -2.34 19.64 0.34
C LEU A 102 -1.28 20.63 0.83
N ARG A 103 -0.02 20.21 0.92
CA ARG A 103 1.08 21.07 1.36
C ARG A 103 1.34 22.23 0.39
N THR A 104 1.21 21.99 -0.91
CA THR A 104 1.40 23.00 -1.93
C THR A 104 0.27 24.03 -1.88
N LYS A 105 -0.97 23.57 -1.71
CA LYS A 105 -2.13 24.45 -1.58
C LYS A 105 -2.08 25.28 -0.29
N ASP A 106 -1.75 24.66 0.84
CA ASP A 106 -1.63 25.35 2.12
C ASP A 106 -0.59 26.48 2.07
N LYS A 107 0.54 26.30 1.38
CA LYS A 107 1.54 27.36 1.21
C LYS A 107 1.03 28.58 0.45
N GLN A 108 -0.03 28.44 -0.34
CA GLN A 108 -0.64 29.55 -1.09
C GLN A 108 -1.56 30.43 -0.23
N PHE A 109 -1.91 29.97 0.98
CA PHE A 109 -2.81 30.67 1.87
C PHE A 109 -2.04 31.36 3.00
N GLU A 110 -2.06 32.69 3.00
CA GLU A 110 -1.38 33.50 4.03
C GLU A 110 -2.04 33.41 5.40
N ASP A 111 -3.34 33.04 5.46
CA ASP A 111 -4.11 32.88 6.68
C ASP A 111 -3.82 31.54 7.39
N SER A 112 -3.03 30.66 6.78
CA SER A 112 -2.60 29.39 7.38
C SER A 112 -1.30 29.54 8.15
N TYR A 113 -1.22 28.90 9.30
CA TYR A 113 0.06 28.78 10.03
C TYR A 113 1.00 27.72 9.44
N HIS A 114 0.62 27.09 8.33
CA HIS A 114 1.39 26.06 7.63
C HIS A 114 1.83 24.90 8.52
N LYS A 115 1.04 24.59 9.54
CA LYS A 115 1.29 23.49 10.48
C LYS A 115 0.29 22.38 10.25
N PHE A 116 0.69 21.40 9.45
CA PHE A 116 -0.08 20.18 9.27
C PHE A 116 0.04 19.30 10.48
N TRP A 117 -1.08 19.15 11.16
CA TRP A 117 -1.27 18.10 12.12
C TRP A 117 -2.05 16.96 11.43
N ASN A 118 -1.65 15.73 11.68
CA ASN A 118 -2.28 14.58 11.02
C ASN A 118 -3.75 14.38 11.46
N GLU A 119 -4.14 14.98 12.55
CA GLU A 119 -5.47 14.92 13.11
C GLU A 119 -6.12 16.30 13.00
N SER A 120 -6.68 16.56 11.83
CA SER A 120 -7.32 17.84 11.46
C SER A 120 -8.39 18.32 12.43
N TRP A 121 -8.98 17.44 13.21
CA TRP A 121 -10.00 17.80 14.18
C TRP A 121 -9.49 18.52 15.44
N PHE A 122 -8.17 18.56 15.67
CA PHE A 122 -7.57 19.30 16.78
C PHE A 122 -7.20 20.73 16.48
N ALA A 123 -7.04 21.11 15.23
CA ALA A 123 -6.54 22.42 14.85
C ALA A 123 -7.22 23.01 13.60
N PRO A 124 -8.56 22.98 13.52
CA PRO A 124 -9.25 23.54 12.34
C PRO A 124 -8.96 25.02 12.12
N ASN A 125 -8.57 25.75 13.17
CA ASN A 125 -8.30 27.18 13.10
C ASN A 125 -6.84 27.52 12.68
N TRP A 126 -6.01 26.52 12.39
CA TRP A 126 -4.65 26.73 11.93
C TRP A 126 -4.48 26.44 10.44
N MET A 127 -5.52 25.95 9.82
CA MET A 127 -5.62 25.79 8.39
C MET A 127 -6.42 26.96 7.81
N SER A 128 -6.20 27.26 6.55
CA SER A 128 -7.01 28.25 5.86
C SER A 128 -8.50 27.85 5.88
N SER A 129 -9.37 28.82 6.11
CA SER A 129 -10.83 28.64 5.97
C SER A 129 -11.33 28.98 4.56
N LYS A 130 -10.44 29.36 3.65
CA LYS A 130 -10.81 29.68 2.27
C LYS A 130 -11.29 28.43 1.53
N PRO A 131 -12.31 28.57 0.66
CA PRO A 131 -12.81 27.43 -0.12
C PRO A 131 -11.72 26.88 -1.04
N ILE A 132 -11.63 25.56 -1.09
CA ILE A 132 -10.72 24.84 -2.01
C ILE A 132 -11.52 24.46 -3.25
N ASP A 133 -10.89 24.62 -4.42
CA ASP A 133 -11.42 24.05 -5.65
C ASP A 133 -11.36 22.52 -5.56
N TYR A 134 -12.51 21.90 -5.41
CA TYR A 134 -12.66 20.45 -5.33
C TYR A 134 -12.28 19.72 -6.62
N GLN A 135 -12.33 20.41 -7.77
CA GLN A 135 -11.93 19.82 -9.06
C GLN A 135 -10.42 19.69 -9.17
N ALA A 136 -9.66 20.56 -8.48
CA ALA A 136 -8.22 20.50 -8.45
C ALA A 136 -7.66 19.40 -7.53
N ILE A 137 -8.50 18.75 -6.73
CA ILE A 137 -8.07 17.67 -5.84
C ILE A 137 -7.70 16.44 -6.69
N PRO A 138 -6.47 15.90 -6.55
CA PRO A 138 -6.10 14.67 -7.23
C PRO A 138 -7.09 13.55 -6.89
N LYS A 139 -7.66 12.92 -7.91
CA LYS A 139 -8.56 11.78 -7.73
C LYS A 139 -7.76 10.49 -7.87
N PHE A 140 -8.08 9.51 -7.02
CA PHE A 140 -7.53 8.18 -7.18
C PHE A 140 -8.20 7.51 -8.38
N SER A 141 -7.39 7.02 -9.31
CA SER A 141 -7.82 6.15 -10.39
C SER A 141 -6.96 4.91 -10.37
N TYR A 142 -7.60 3.74 -10.31
CA TYR A 142 -6.88 2.48 -10.39
C TYR A 142 -6.48 2.21 -11.83
N GLU A 143 -5.19 2.07 -12.07
CA GLU A 143 -4.63 1.70 -13.36
C GLU A 143 -4.27 0.23 -13.36
N ARG A 144 -4.89 -0.54 -14.25
CA ARG A 144 -4.54 -1.96 -14.43
C ARG A 144 -3.15 -2.07 -15.04
N PRO A 145 -2.39 -3.12 -14.67
CA PRO A 145 -1.11 -3.40 -15.31
C PRO A 145 -1.31 -3.59 -16.81
N ASP A 146 -0.34 -3.10 -17.59
CA ASP A 146 -0.37 -3.34 -19.02
C ASP A 146 -0.29 -4.83 -19.33
N ILE A 147 -1.14 -5.28 -20.26
CA ILE A 147 -1.24 -6.68 -20.66
C ILE A 147 0.12 -7.20 -21.14
N SER A 148 0.87 -6.40 -21.88
CA SER A 148 2.19 -6.79 -22.39
C SER A 148 3.22 -7.01 -21.27
N GLN A 149 3.20 -6.18 -20.24
CA GLN A 149 4.02 -6.38 -19.05
C GLN A 149 3.59 -7.63 -18.28
N THR A 150 2.29 -7.82 -18.11
CA THR A 150 1.73 -9.00 -17.46
C THR A 150 2.17 -10.28 -18.18
N PHE A 151 2.09 -10.34 -19.50
CA PHE A 151 2.55 -11.51 -20.26
C PHE A 151 4.05 -11.76 -20.12
N LYS A 152 4.89 -10.75 -20.12
CA LYS A 152 6.33 -10.90 -19.85
C LYS A 152 6.60 -11.53 -18.49
N GLU A 153 5.87 -11.12 -17.48
CA GLU A 153 6.04 -11.62 -16.13
C GLU A 153 5.49 -13.04 -15.92
N VAL A 154 4.43 -13.42 -16.65
CA VAL A 154 3.85 -14.77 -16.58
C VAL A 154 4.43 -15.75 -17.58
N GLY A 155 5.21 -15.30 -18.55
CA GLY A 155 5.81 -16.15 -19.58
C GLY A 155 6.57 -17.34 -19.00
N GLY A 156 7.35 -17.12 -17.93
CA GLY A 156 8.01 -18.20 -17.21
C GLY A 156 7.04 -19.24 -16.62
N ASN A 157 5.87 -18.83 -16.15
CA ASN A 157 4.86 -19.75 -15.61
C ASN A 157 4.30 -20.66 -16.71
N ILE A 158 4.13 -20.13 -17.93
CA ILE A 158 3.66 -20.91 -19.09
C ILE A 158 4.69 -22.03 -19.40
N ILE A 159 5.96 -21.68 -19.43
CA ILE A 159 7.05 -22.67 -19.67
C ILE A 159 7.02 -23.76 -18.58
N TYR A 160 6.90 -23.39 -17.32
CA TYR A 160 6.78 -24.38 -16.23
C TYR A 160 5.55 -25.27 -16.39
N MET A 161 4.41 -24.74 -16.81
CA MET A 161 3.21 -25.54 -17.08
C MET A 161 3.44 -26.55 -18.22
N LEU A 162 4.10 -26.13 -19.31
CA LEU A 162 4.43 -27.01 -20.42
C LEU A 162 5.37 -28.16 -19.96
N ILE A 163 6.38 -27.87 -19.16
CA ILE A 163 7.28 -28.87 -18.59
C ILE A 163 6.47 -29.89 -17.77
N TRP A 164 5.57 -29.42 -16.89
CA TRP A 164 4.70 -30.32 -16.11
C TRP A 164 3.79 -31.17 -16.97
N CYS A 165 3.22 -30.63 -18.05
CA CYS A 165 2.42 -31.40 -19.00
C CYS A 165 3.27 -32.53 -19.64
N ILE A 166 4.49 -32.23 -20.05
CA ILE A 166 5.40 -33.24 -20.63
C ILE A 166 5.75 -34.33 -19.62
N VAL A 167 6.08 -33.94 -18.36
CA VAL A 167 6.43 -34.89 -17.30
C VAL A 167 5.24 -35.81 -16.94
N LEU A 168 4.05 -35.22 -16.79
CA LEU A 168 2.86 -36.01 -16.47
C LEU A 168 2.45 -36.92 -17.62
N PHE A 169 2.47 -36.41 -18.85
CA PHE A 169 2.17 -37.24 -20.04
C PHE A 169 3.19 -38.37 -20.21
N GLY A 170 4.47 -38.08 -20.12
CA GLY A 170 5.53 -39.08 -20.19
C GLY A 170 5.42 -40.13 -19.08
N GLY A 171 5.15 -39.69 -17.85
CA GLY A 171 4.93 -40.61 -16.71
C GLY A 171 3.74 -41.53 -16.90
N THR A 172 2.59 -41.00 -17.34
CA THR A 172 1.41 -41.80 -17.63
C THR A 172 1.63 -42.76 -18.80
N PHE A 173 2.32 -42.32 -19.85
CA PHE A 173 2.66 -43.17 -21.00
C PHE A 173 3.58 -44.31 -20.60
N ILE A 174 4.62 -44.09 -19.81
CA ILE A 174 5.52 -45.14 -19.31
C ILE A 174 4.75 -46.11 -18.41
N ALA A 175 3.89 -45.58 -17.51
CA ALA A 175 3.04 -46.44 -16.66
C ALA A 175 2.10 -47.30 -17.48
N PHE A 176 1.51 -46.76 -18.52
CA PHE A 176 0.62 -47.49 -19.44
C PHE A 176 1.36 -48.62 -20.17
N ILE A 177 2.55 -48.37 -20.71
CA ILE A 177 3.36 -49.38 -21.40
C ILE A 177 3.79 -50.51 -20.44
N ARG A 178 4.07 -50.19 -19.16
CA ARG A 178 4.46 -51.17 -18.16
C ARG A 178 3.28 -51.94 -17.54
N TYR A 179 2.07 -51.44 -17.75
CA TYR A 179 0.88 -52.12 -17.28
C TYR A 179 0.62 -53.35 -18.14
N ASP A 180 1.05 -54.51 -17.64
CA ASP A 180 0.80 -55.78 -18.27
C ASP A 180 -0.66 -56.19 -18.02
N VAL A 181 -1.50 -56.07 -19.03
CA VAL A 181 -2.91 -56.50 -19.00
C VAL A 181 -2.90 -58.00 -19.21
N ARG A 182 -2.75 -58.79 -18.11
CA ARG A 182 -2.99 -60.22 -18.12
C ARG A 182 -4.45 -60.51 -17.77
#